data_e388d9246cf0237e5b9b20a2d7c1f5f3
#
_entry.id   e388d9246cf0237e5b9b20a2d7c1f5f3
#
_cell.length_a   1.000
_cell.length_b   1.000
_cell.length_c   1.000
_cell.angle_alpha   90.00
_cell.angle_beta   90.00
_cell.angle_gamma   90.00
#
_symmetry.space_group_name_H-M   'P 1'
#
loop_
_entity.id
_entity.type
_entity.pdbx_description
1 polymer ?
#
loop_
_entity_poly.entity_id
_entity_poly.type
_entity_poly.pdbx_seq_one_letter_code
_entity_poly.pdbx_strand_id
1 'polypeptide(L)'
;LEGVAGEHTALVEINGPIAADELASADNIVGSLRAAFEEPNSVAVILRINSPGGSPVQAGYVYDEIKRLREEYPEKKVYAVISDIGASGAYYIAAAADEIYANRASLVGSIGVVAGGFGFTGVMEKIGVDRRLYTAGENKAFLDPFPPEEQEEGAFWQRVRENTPQQFMTD
;
A
#
# COMPACT_ATOMS: atom_id res chain seq x y z
N LEU A 1 -13.06 -22.29 10.33
CA LEU A 1 -11.80 -22.84 10.88
C LEU A 1 -12.16 -23.93 11.86
N GLU A 2 -12.04 -25.20 11.44
CA GLU A 2 -12.01 -26.31 12.39
C GLU A 2 -10.76 -26.14 13.24
N GLY A 3 -10.92 -26.09 14.57
CA GLY A 3 -9.86 -25.75 15.49
C GLY A 3 -8.66 -26.68 15.36
N VAL A 4 -7.51 -26.10 15.02
CA VAL A 4 -6.23 -26.81 15.11
C VAL A 4 -5.97 -27.02 16.59
N ALA A 5 -6.05 -28.29 17.04
CA ALA A 5 -5.74 -28.62 18.43
C ALA A 5 -4.22 -28.56 18.62
N GLY A 6 -3.74 -27.61 19.41
CA GLY A 6 -2.33 -27.43 19.77
C GLY A 6 -1.71 -26.13 19.25
N GLU A 7 -0.50 -25.85 19.68
CA GLU A 7 0.26 -24.68 19.24
C GLU A 7 0.54 -24.72 17.74
N HIS A 8 0.32 -23.58 17.07
CA HIS A 8 0.53 -23.45 15.63
C HIS A 8 0.98 -22.02 15.25
N THR A 9 1.46 -21.87 14.06
CA THR A 9 1.74 -20.56 13.46
C THR A 9 0.60 -20.18 12.53
N ALA A 10 0.01 -18.99 12.74
CA ALA A 10 -1.02 -18.47 11.85
C ALA A 10 -0.39 -17.93 10.55
N LEU A 11 -1.10 -18.14 9.43
CA LEU A 11 -0.68 -17.64 8.13
C LEU A 11 -1.68 -16.60 7.64
N VAL A 12 -1.19 -15.40 7.35
CA VAL A 12 -1.93 -14.32 6.71
C VAL A 12 -1.35 -14.09 5.31
N GLU A 13 -2.20 -14.17 4.30
CA GLU A 13 -1.77 -14.02 2.90
C GLU A 13 -2.06 -12.60 2.39
N ILE A 14 -1.07 -12.02 1.71
CA ILE A 14 -1.16 -10.71 1.04
C ILE A 14 -0.79 -10.92 -0.42
N ASN A 15 -1.79 -11.18 -1.25
CA ASN A 15 -1.64 -11.54 -2.65
C ASN A 15 -2.27 -10.51 -3.58
N GLY A 16 -1.53 -10.09 -4.62
CA GLY A 16 -2.00 -9.14 -5.63
C GLY A 16 -1.95 -7.68 -5.19
N PRO A 17 -2.60 -6.77 -5.93
CA PRO A 17 -2.60 -5.34 -5.65
C PRO A 17 -3.28 -5.00 -4.31
N ILE A 18 -2.70 -4.05 -3.58
CA ILE A 18 -3.26 -3.54 -2.32
C ILE A 18 -4.19 -2.38 -2.65
N ALA A 19 -5.49 -2.62 -2.61
CA ALA A 19 -6.52 -1.61 -2.86
C ALA A 19 -7.83 -1.96 -2.13
N ALA A 20 -8.71 -0.96 -1.97
CA ALA A 20 -9.93 -1.11 -1.17
C ALA A 20 -10.88 -2.20 -1.70
N ASP A 21 -10.93 -2.37 -3.03
CA ASP A 21 -11.85 -3.30 -3.70
C ASP A 21 -11.19 -4.65 -4.05
N GLU A 22 -9.96 -4.89 -3.57
CA GLU A 22 -9.19 -6.09 -3.86
C GLU A 22 -9.19 -7.07 -2.67
N LEU A 23 -8.76 -8.32 -2.94
CA LEU A 23 -8.58 -9.32 -1.88
C LEU A 23 -7.56 -8.86 -0.84
N ALA A 24 -6.49 -8.17 -1.28
CA ALA A 24 -5.50 -7.55 -0.41
C ALA A 24 -5.91 -6.12 0.01
N SER A 25 -7.18 -5.91 0.37
CA SER A 25 -7.62 -4.68 1.02
C SER A 25 -7.16 -4.63 2.48
N ALA A 26 -7.03 -3.42 3.02
CA ALA A 26 -6.70 -3.26 4.45
C ALA A 26 -7.71 -3.96 5.35
N ASP A 27 -9.00 -3.86 5.05
CA ASP A 27 -10.05 -4.50 5.86
C ASP A 27 -9.89 -6.02 5.95
N ASN A 28 -9.59 -6.67 4.83
CA ASN A 28 -9.39 -8.12 4.79
C ASN A 28 -8.12 -8.54 5.52
N ILE A 29 -7.01 -7.82 5.29
CA ILE A 29 -5.71 -8.11 5.91
C ILE A 29 -5.78 -7.86 7.42
N VAL A 30 -6.31 -6.71 7.85
CA VAL A 30 -6.47 -6.35 9.26
C VAL A 30 -7.39 -7.34 9.97
N GLY A 31 -8.50 -7.73 9.35
CA GLY A 31 -9.38 -8.76 9.90
C GLY A 31 -8.66 -10.10 10.11
N SER A 32 -7.85 -10.51 9.15
CA SER A 32 -7.05 -11.74 9.23
C SER A 32 -5.95 -11.65 10.29
N LEU A 33 -5.28 -10.48 10.40
CA LEU A 33 -4.27 -10.22 11.42
C LEU A 33 -4.88 -10.32 12.83
N ARG A 34 -5.99 -9.64 13.08
CA ARG A 34 -6.70 -9.70 14.37
C ARG A 34 -7.04 -11.12 14.75
N ALA A 35 -7.67 -11.86 13.84
CA ALA A 35 -8.00 -13.26 14.06
C ALA A 35 -6.78 -14.13 14.39
N ALA A 36 -5.63 -13.88 13.71
CA ALA A 36 -4.38 -14.60 13.95
C ALA A 36 -3.77 -14.29 15.33
N PHE A 37 -3.87 -13.03 15.78
CA PHE A 37 -3.35 -12.62 17.07
C PHE A 37 -4.25 -12.99 18.24
N GLU A 38 -5.56 -12.94 18.06
CA GLU A 38 -6.55 -13.29 19.07
C GLU A 38 -6.66 -14.81 19.30
N GLU A 39 -6.21 -15.63 18.33
CA GLU A 39 -6.24 -17.10 18.47
C GLU A 39 -5.28 -17.57 19.57
N PRO A 40 -5.77 -18.17 20.66
CA PRO A 40 -4.94 -18.52 21.82
C PRO A 40 -3.80 -19.51 21.51
N ASN A 41 -4.01 -20.41 20.56
CA ASN A 41 -3.03 -21.43 20.17
C ASN A 41 -2.06 -20.95 19.07
N SER A 42 -2.24 -19.76 18.52
CA SER A 42 -1.31 -19.16 17.59
C SER A 42 -0.12 -18.59 18.35
N VAL A 43 1.07 -19.15 18.15
CA VAL A 43 2.30 -18.73 18.82
C VAL A 43 3.13 -17.74 18.01
N ALA A 44 2.85 -17.62 16.72
CA ALA A 44 3.49 -16.68 15.80
C ALA A 44 2.60 -16.42 14.59
N VAL A 45 2.88 -15.35 13.86
CA VAL A 45 2.18 -14.98 12.62
C VAL A 45 3.16 -14.90 11.46
N ILE A 46 2.84 -15.54 10.35
CA ILE A 46 3.56 -15.39 9.08
C ILE A 46 2.70 -14.55 8.13
N LEU A 47 3.27 -13.46 7.64
CA LEU A 47 2.73 -12.69 6.52
C LEU A 47 3.35 -13.24 5.24
N ARG A 48 2.60 -14.03 4.46
CA ARG A 48 3.06 -14.49 3.14
C ARG A 48 2.69 -13.43 2.11
N ILE A 49 3.71 -12.77 1.55
CA ILE A 49 3.54 -11.61 0.69
C ILE A 49 3.92 -11.98 -0.75
N ASN A 50 2.98 -11.76 -1.67
CA ASN A 50 3.19 -11.80 -3.11
C ASN A 50 2.42 -10.65 -3.78
N SER A 51 2.92 -9.42 -3.62
CA SER A 51 2.21 -8.20 -3.97
C SER A 51 3.15 -7.13 -4.54
N PRO A 52 2.74 -6.48 -5.65
CA PRO A 52 3.45 -5.32 -6.19
C PRO A 52 3.25 -4.04 -5.35
N GLY A 53 2.47 -4.10 -4.28
CA GLY A 53 2.01 -2.93 -3.53
C GLY A 53 0.70 -2.38 -4.08
N GLY A 54 0.49 -1.09 -3.92
CA GLY A 54 -0.75 -0.43 -4.33
C GLY A 54 -0.99 0.85 -3.55
N SER A 55 -2.19 1.03 -3.01
CA SER A 55 -2.59 2.22 -2.26
C SER A 55 -1.72 2.42 -1.01
N PRO A 56 -1.02 3.57 -0.89
CA PRO A 56 -0.25 3.89 0.30
C PRO A 56 -1.12 3.97 1.57
N VAL A 57 -2.36 4.43 1.45
CA VAL A 57 -3.31 4.55 2.55
C VAL A 57 -3.69 3.17 3.09
N GLN A 58 -4.01 2.23 2.19
CA GLN A 58 -4.34 0.86 2.58
C GLN A 58 -3.13 0.17 3.23
N ALA A 59 -1.93 0.35 2.65
CA ALA A 59 -0.70 -0.20 3.22
C ALA A 59 -0.39 0.40 4.61
N GLY A 60 -0.63 1.70 4.79
CA GLY A 60 -0.47 2.38 6.08
C GLY A 60 -1.37 1.79 7.15
N TYR A 61 -2.66 1.57 6.87
CA TYR A 61 -3.58 0.95 7.84
C TYR A 61 -3.11 -0.44 8.28
N VAL A 62 -2.58 -1.24 7.35
CA VAL A 62 -2.06 -2.58 7.68
C VAL A 62 -0.77 -2.47 8.51
N TYR A 63 0.13 -1.57 8.14
CA TYR A 63 1.37 -1.32 8.87
C TYR A 63 1.09 -0.94 10.33
N ASP A 64 0.25 0.07 10.53
CA ASP A 64 -0.12 0.57 11.86
C ASP A 64 -0.77 -0.52 12.71
N GLU A 65 -1.65 -1.34 12.11
CA GLU A 65 -2.29 -2.43 12.82
C GLU A 65 -1.31 -3.54 13.22
N ILE A 66 -0.34 -3.88 12.38
CA ILE A 66 0.72 -4.84 12.76
C ILE A 66 1.53 -4.30 13.94
N LYS A 67 1.91 -3.03 13.91
CA LYS A 67 2.63 -2.39 15.02
C LYS A 67 1.82 -2.43 16.31
N ARG A 68 0.54 -2.06 16.24
CA ARG A 68 -0.38 -2.09 17.38
C ARG A 68 -0.51 -3.49 17.97
N LEU A 69 -0.73 -4.50 17.12
CA LEU A 69 -0.88 -5.89 17.56
C LEU A 69 0.40 -6.45 18.19
N ARG A 70 1.57 -6.09 17.65
CA ARG A 70 2.86 -6.47 18.24
C ARG A 70 3.09 -5.85 19.62
N GLU A 71 2.57 -4.65 19.87
CA GLU A 71 2.62 -4.02 21.19
C GLU A 71 1.64 -4.70 22.16
N GLU A 72 0.46 -5.09 21.69
CA GLU A 72 -0.58 -5.76 22.51
C GLU A 72 -0.21 -7.22 22.83
N TYR A 73 0.48 -7.91 21.90
CA TYR A 73 0.88 -9.33 22.01
C TYR A 73 2.39 -9.50 21.82
N PRO A 74 3.24 -9.00 22.73
CA PRO A 74 4.69 -8.95 22.53
C PRO A 74 5.36 -10.33 22.44
N GLU A 75 4.70 -11.38 22.90
CA GLU A 75 5.16 -12.77 22.79
C GLU A 75 4.95 -13.38 21.40
N LYS A 76 4.01 -12.84 20.60
CA LYS A 76 3.72 -13.34 19.26
C LYS A 76 4.56 -12.64 18.20
N LYS A 77 5.55 -13.34 17.68
CA LYS A 77 6.42 -12.81 16.62
C LYS A 77 5.74 -12.79 15.26
N VAL A 78 6.02 -11.76 14.48
CA VAL A 78 5.55 -11.59 13.12
C VAL A 78 6.71 -11.75 12.15
N TYR A 79 6.56 -12.66 11.20
CA TYR A 79 7.55 -12.93 10.15
C TYR A 79 6.96 -12.60 8.79
N ALA A 80 7.60 -11.70 8.04
CA ALA A 80 7.22 -11.45 6.65
C ALA A 80 8.01 -12.38 5.73
N VAL A 81 7.31 -13.13 4.90
CA VAL A 81 7.88 -14.04 3.90
C VAL A 81 7.47 -13.59 2.51
N ILE A 82 8.41 -13.02 1.78
CA ILE A 82 8.20 -12.52 0.42
C ILE A 82 8.42 -13.68 -0.57
N SER A 83 7.38 -13.99 -1.35
CA SER A 83 7.45 -15.01 -2.41
C SER A 83 8.15 -14.44 -3.66
N ASP A 84 7.41 -14.16 -4.75
CA ASP A 84 7.99 -13.63 -5.98
C ASP A 84 8.23 -12.12 -5.89
N ILE A 85 7.27 -11.38 -5.31
CA ILE A 85 7.32 -9.92 -5.23
C ILE A 85 6.79 -9.38 -3.90
N GLY A 86 7.53 -8.44 -3.34
CA GLY A 86 7.13 -7.64 -2.19
C GLY A 86 7.61 -6.21 -2.39
N ALA A 87 6.85 -5.42 -3.17
CA ALA A 87 7.29 -4.10 -3.62
C ALA A 87 6.38 -2.98 -3.12
N SER A 88 6.94 -1.76 -2.99
CA SER A 88 6.20 -0.56 -2.63
C SER A 88 5.41 -0.74 -1.32
N GLY A 89 4.09 -0.50 -1.30
CA GLY A 89 3.23 -0.69 -0.13
C GLY A 89 3.30 -2.09 0.50
N ALA A 90 3.60 -3.13 -0.28
CA ALA A 90 3.78 -4.48 0.24
C ALA A 90 5.09 -4.63 1.03
N TYR A 91 6.16 -3.97 0.58
CA TYR A 91 7.41 -3.91 1.34
C TYR A 91 7.26 -3.08 2.61
N TYR A 92 6.49 -1.99 2.55
CA TYR A 92 6.18 -1.19 3.72
C TYR A 92 5.44 -2.01 4.80
N ILE A 93 4.44 -2.80 4.41
CA ILE A 93 3.80 -3.74 5.33
C ILE A 93 4.80 -4.75 5.91
N ALA A 94 5.69 -5.30 5.06
CA ALA A 94 6.70 -6.23 5.52
C ALA A 94 7.65 -5.62 6.57
N ALA A 95 7.96 -4.32 6.46
CA ALA A 95 8.81 -3.59 7.40
C ALA A 95 8.21 -3.49 8.81
N ALA A 96 6.90 -3.67 8.99
CA ALA A 96 6.27 -3.74 10.30
C ALA A 96 6.49 -5.08 11.03
N ALA A 97 7.02 -6.11 10.35
CA ALA A 97 7.32 -7.42 10.95
C ALA A 97 8.58 -7.38 11.83
N ASP A 98 8.79 -8.44 12.63
CA ASP A 98 10.01 -8.62 13.40
C ASP A 98 11.19 -9.00 12.50
N GLU A 99 10.94 -9.83 11.48
CA GLU A 99 11.95 -10.29 10.53
C GLU A 99 11.34 -10.43 9.13
N ILE A 100 12.16 -10.17 8.10
CA ILE A 100 11.77 -10.30 6.69
C ILE A 100 12.61 -11.37 6.03
N TYR A 101 11.94 -12.31 5.39
CA TYR A 101 12.56 -13.37 4.60
C TYR A 101 12.17 -13.21 3.13
N ALA A 102 13.14 -13.30 2.25
CA ALA A 102 12.93 -13.27 0.80
C ALA A 102 13.84 -14.26 0.09
N ASN A 103 13.41 -14.79 -1.02
CA ASN A 103 14.29 -15.55 -1.89
C ASN A 103 15.24 -14.59 -2.61
N ARG A 104 16.45 -15.06 -2.95
CA ARG A 104 17.43 -14.22 -3.68
C ARG A 104 16.94 -13.78 -5.08
N ALA A 105 15.89 -14.43 -5.61
CA ALA A 105 15.23 -14.08 -6.87
C ALA A 105 13.96 -13.24 -6.66
N SER A 106 13.52 -12.99 -5.43
CA SER A 106 12.35 -12.16 -5.14
C SER A 106 12.62 -10.70 -5.52
N LEU A 107 11.62 -10.05 -6.08
CA LEU A 107 11.63 -8.61 -6.34
C LEU A 107 11.18 -7.87 -5.09
N VAL A 108 12.12 -7.15 -4.45
CA VAL A 108 11.90 -6.46 -3.17
C VAL A 108 12.29 -4.99 -3.29
N GLY A 109 11.58 -4.12 -2.58
CA GLY A 109 11.88 -2.69 -2.53
C GLY A 109 10.90 -1.85 -3.34
N SER A 110 11.35 -1.07 -4.33
CA SER A 110 10.50 -0.13 -5.09
C SER A 110 9.76 0.84 -4.17
N ILE A 111 10.47 1.43 -3.20
CA ILE A 111 9.94 2.42 -2.28
C ILE A 111 9.79 3.74 -3.03
N GLY A 112 8.57 4.17 -3.28
CA GLY A 112 8.28 5.43 -3.97
C GLY A 112 6.85 5.53 -4.45
N VAL A 113 6.43 6.74 -4.80
CA VAL A 113 5.12 7.03 -5.38
C VAL A 113 5.30 7.52 -6.80
N VAL A 114 4.60 6.88 -7.74
CA VAL A 114 4.51 7.32 -9.12
C VAL A 114 3.09 7.82 -9.37
N ALA A 115 2.97 9.08 -9.77
CA ALA A 115 1.75 9.63 -10.34
C ALA A 115 2.01 9.92 -11.81
N GLY A 116 1.13 9.47 -12.67
CA GLY A 116 1.24 9.68 -14.11
C GLY A 116 -0.13 9.93 -14.73
N GLY A 117 -0.17 10.74 -15.78
CA GLY A 117 -1.37 11.06 -16.52
C GLY A 117 -1.04 11.36 -17.98
N PHE A 118 -2.08 11.56 -18.78
CA PHE A 118 -1.95 11.98 -20.16
C PHE A 118 -2.52 13.39 -20.32
N GLY A 119 -1.76 14.28 -20.98
CA GLY A 119 -2.27 15.59 -21.40
C GLY A 119 -2.82 15.52 -22.83
N PHE A 120 -4.00 16.04 -23.06
CA PHE A 120 -4.69 15.99 -24.35
C PHE A 120 -4.76 17.34 -25.06
N THR A 121 -4.18 18.39 -24.47
CA THR A 121 -4.20 19.78 -25.00
C THR A 121 -3.80 19.85 -26.48
N GLY A 122 -2.65 19.29 -26.84
CA GLY A 122 -2.16 19.34 -28.21
C GLY A 122 -2.99 18.53 -29.22
N VAL A 123 -3.71 17.51 -28.76
CA VAL A 123 -4.65 16.77 -29.63
C VAL A 123 -5.90 17.60 -29.88
N MET A 124 -6.45 18.22 -28.85
CA MET A 124 -7.64 19.07 -28.94
C MET A 124 -7.41 20.27 -29.87
N GLU A 125 -6.26 20.93 -29.77
CA GLU A 125 -5.87 22.01 -30.70
C GLU A 125 -5.87 21.54 -32.16
N LYS A 126 -5.28 20.36 -32.42
CA LYS A 126 -5.17 19.80 -33.78
C LYS A 126 -6.52 19.43 -34.41
N ILE A 127 -7.49 19.03 -33.60
CA ILE A 127 -8.83 18.63 -34.08
C ILE A 127 -9.86 19.76 -33.92
N GLY A 128 -9.46 20.94 -33.44
CA GLY A 128 -10.31 22.11 -33.31
C GLY A 128 -11.42 21.98 -32.27
N VAL A 129 -11.13 21.27 -31.17
CA VAL A 129 -12.05 21.10 -30.03
C VAL A 129 -11.71 22.07 -28.92
N ASP A 130 -12.63 22.97 -28.60
CA ASP A 130 -12.57 23.86 -27.44
C ASP A 130 -13.29 23.25 -26.24
N ARG A 131 -12.56 23.12 -25.13
CA ARG A 131 -13.18 22.77 -23.87
C ARG A 131 -13.51 24.02 -23.06
N ARG A 132 -14.76 24.14 -22.66
CA ARG A 132 -15.25 25.22 -21.81
C ARG A 132 -15.50 24.68 -20.41
N LEU A 133 -14.59 24.98 -19.49
CA LEU A 133 -14.70 24.57 -18.09
C LEU A 133 -15.18 25.76 -17.25
N TYR A 134 -16.26 25.55 -16.53
CA TYR A 134 -16.78 26.53 -15.57
C TYR A 134 -16.61 25.93 -14.16
N THR A 135 -15.68 26.46 -13.37
CA THR A 135 -15.42 26.01 -12.01
C THR A 135 -15.78 27.11 -11.01
N ALA A 136 -16.26 26.69 -9.85
CA ALA A 136 -16.41 27.55 -8.68
C ALA A 136 -15.53 26.99 -7.56
N GLY A 137 -14.48 27.72 -7.20
CA GLY A 137 -13.48 27.37 -6.19
C GLY A 137 -12.08 27.18 -6.79
N GLU A 138 -11.07 27.63 -6.03
CA GLU A 138 -9.66 27.44 -6.33
C GLU A 138 -9.35 25.95 -6.38
N ASN A 139 -8.51 25.50 -7.31
CA ASN A 139 -8.06 24.10 -7.49
C ASN A 139 -9.14 23.06 -7.83
N LYS A 140 -10.34 23.48 -8.27
CA LYS A 140 -11.39 22.53 -8.69
C LYS A 140 -11.06 21.74 -9.96
N ALA A 141 -10.16 22.25 -10.79
CA ALA A 141 -9.68 21.61 -12.02
C ALA A 141 -8.30 20.95 -11.87
N PHE A 142 -7.87 20.74 -10.63
CA PHE A 142 -6.59 20.14 -10.34
C PHE A 142 -6.45 18.77 -11.02
N LEU A 143 -5.37 18.56 -11.79
CA LEU A 143 -5.11 17.37 -12.61
C LEU A 143 -6.08 17.14 -13.76
N ASP A 144 -6.73 18.17 -14.25
CA ASP A 144 -7.47 18.07 -15.49
C ASP A 144 -6.52 17.76 -16.65
N PRO A 145 -6.71 16.66 -17.42
CA PRO A 145 -5.79 16.28 -18.50
C PRO A 145 -5.93 17.13 -19.77
N PHE A 146 -6.86 18.08 -19.79
CA PHE A 146 -7.16 18.85 -21.00
C PHE A 146 -6.54 20.25 -21.08
N PRO A 147 -6.36 21.03 -19.99
CA PRO A 147 -5.55 22.24 -20.05
C PRO A 147 -4.04 21.90 -19.94
N PRO A 148 -3.15 22.87 -20.24
CA PRO A 148 -1.74 22.76 -19.88
C PRO A 148 -1.57 22.60 -18.39
N GLU A 149 -0.57 21.82 -17.97
CA GLU A 149 -0.22 21.68 -16.55
C GLU A 149 0.20 23.03 -15.98
N GLU A 150 -0.39 23.45 -14.87
CA GLU A 150 0.00 24.64 -14.16
C GLU A 150 1.22 24.39 -13.26
N GLN A 151 2.09 25.39 -13.10
CA GLN A 151 3.30 25.25 -12.27
C GLN A 151 2.99 24.90 -10.82
N GLU A 152 1.88 25.36 -10.30
CA GLU A 152 1.42 25.06 -8.93
C GLU A 152 0.99 23.59 -8.76
N GLU A 153 0.40 23.00 -9.80
CA GLU A 153 0.03 21.59 -9.83
C GLU A 153 1.28 20.70 -9.80
N GLY A 154 2.29 21.02 -10.63
CA GLY A 154 3.58 20.32 -10.64
C GLY A 154 4.29 20.41 -9.28
N ALA A 155 4.31 21.59 -8.66
CA ALA A 155 4.92 21.81 -7.35
C ALA A 155 4.17 21.09 -6.22
N PHE A 156 2.85 20.99 -6.29
CA PHE A 156 2.06 20.23 -5.33
C PHE A 156 2.37 18.73 -5.44
N TRP A 157 2.37 18.19 -6.66
CA TRP A 157 2.71 16.79 -6.90
C TRP A 157 4.11 16.44 -6.45
N GLN A 158 5.06 17.34 -6.66
CA GLN A 158 6.43 17.13 -6.20
C GLN A 158 6.47 17.02 -4.67
N ARG A 159 5.75 17.87 -3.94
CA ARG A 159 5.64 17.78 -2.47
C ARG A 159 4.97 16.49 -2.01
N VAL A 160 3.90 16.05 -2.67
CA VAL A 160 3.24 14.77 -2.36
C VAL A 160 4.20 13.60 -2.58
N ARG A 161 4.94 13.61 -3.70
CA ARG A 161 5.94 12.57 -4.01
C ARG A 161 7.11 12.55 -3.04
N GLU A 162 7.51 13.69 -2.50
CA GLU A 162 8.60 13.81 -1.54
C GLU A 162 8.16 13.41 -0.11
N ASN A 163 6.94 13.77 0.28
CA ASN A 163 6.44 13.48 1.63
C ASN A 163 6.05 12.03 1.84
N THR A 164 5.49 11.37 0.83
CA THR A 164 5.03 9.97 0.97
C THR A 164 6.19 8.98 1.21
N PRO A 165 7.33 9.04 0.46
CA PRO A 165 8.48 8.20 0.79
C PRO A 165 9.13 8.50 2.14
N GLN A 166 9.07 9.76 2.60
CA GLN A 166 9.59 10.14 3.92
C GLN A 166 8.82 9.46 5.05
N GLN A 167 7.51 9.31 4.90
CA GLN A 167 6.69 8.57 5.85
C GLN A 167 7.13 7.10 5.91
N PHE A 168 7.37 6.45 4.77
CA PHE A 168 7.90 5.08 4.71
C PHE A 168 9.33 4.91 5.26
N MET A 169 10.11 5.97 5.36
CA MET A 169 11.50 5.93 5.85
C MET A 169 11.63 6.32 7.32
N THR A 170 10.59 6.91 7.91
CA THR A 170 10.62 7.42 9.29
C THR A 170 9.95 6.44 10.26
N ASP A 171 9.08 5.56 9.78
CA ASP A 171 8.39 4.51 10.52
C ASP A 171 9.26 3.24 10.59
#